data_83c9063136e9103e9c608279d8d20cf4
#
_entry.id   83c9063136e9103e9c608279d8d20cf4
#
_cell.length_a   1.000
_cell.length_b   1.000
_cell.length_c   1.000
_cell.angle_alpha   90.00
_cell.angle_beta   90.00
_cell.angle_gamma   90.00
#
_symmetry.space_group_name_H-M   'P 1'
#
loop_
_entity.id
_entity.type
_entity.pdbx_description
1 polymer ?
#
loop_
_entity_poly.entity_id
_entity_poly.type
_entity_poly.pdbx_seq_one_letter_code
_entity_poly.pdbx_strand_id
1 'polypeptide(L)'
;MTDFKNELGKQVLILDGAMGTMVQNLELSDAAFGGPEFKMLTDLLVFSRPDDLEGIHLEYLQAGANLIETDTFGASPLRLKEFDFSKFDPSDLKAIPDELDLKTCSLEMLTLKLNIEGCRIAKRAIEKYRAQPDYDGRPLFVAGSIGPSNYVISSTEANLNKGTFSQIVENFYHQVLGLIEGGADVLLIETQQDILETKAIIEGANKAFAEKKIKLPMIVQATVDVFSKMQIFNTDIHAAYTAVSKMGIDVFGINCNVGPVEMVATVEKL
;
A
#
# COMPACT_ATOMS: atom_id res chain seq x y z
N MET A 1 -5.72 22.72 -3.14
CA MET A 1 -5.06 21.57 -2.52
C MET A 1 -3.58 21.67 -2.77
N THR A 2 -2.75 21.45 -1.76
CA THR A 2 -1.29 21.41 -1.91
C THR A 2 -0.94 20.18 -2.74
N ASP A 3 -0.17 20.34 -3.82
CA ASP A 3 0.26 19.23 -4.66
C ASP A 3 1.51 18.59 -4.03
N PHE A 4 1.53 17.26 -3.86
CA PHE A 4 2.66 16.52 -3.30
C PHE A 4 3.98 16.86 -4.01
N LYS A 5 3.97 16.91 -5.35
CA LYS A 5 5.18 17.25 -6.13
C LYS A 5 5.71 18.66 -5.84
N ASN A 6 4.84 19.58 -5.51
CA ASN A 6 5.23 20.94 -5.18
C ASN A 6 5.91 21.04 -3.80
N GLU A 7 5.73 20.04 -2.93
CA GLU A 7 6.38 20.01 -1.62
C GLU A 7 7.72 19.26 -1.64
N LEU A 8 7.94 18.40 -2.64
CA LEU A 8 9.23 17.74 -2.82
C LEU A 8 10.34 18.78 -3.02
N GLY A 9 11.42 18.64 -2.28
CA GLY A 9 12.57 19.55 -2.31
C GLY A 9 12.42 20.87 -1.55
N LYS A 10 11.24 21.18 -0.99
CA LYS A 10 11.05 22.36 -0.12
C LYS A 10 11.29 22.03 1.34
N GLN A 11 10.89 20.86 1.76
CA GLN A 11 11.00 20.39 3.14
C GLN A 11 11.11 18.87 3.19
N VAL A 12 11.54 18.35 4.34
CA VAL A 12 11.45 16.92 4.63
C VAL A 12 9.97 16.58 4.89
N LEU A 13 9.45 15.63 4.16
CA LEU A 13 8.11 15.08 4.41
C LEU A 13 8.26 13.78 5.19
N ILE A 14 7.50 13.63 6.25
CA ILE A 14 7.52 12.45 7.12
C ILE A 14 6.40 11.51 6.68
N LEU A 15 6.77 10.32 6.24
CA LEU A 15 5.84 9.21 6.05
C LEU A 15 5.56 8.57 7.40
N ASP A 16 4.35 8.06 7.61
CA ASP A 16 3.98 7.31 8.80
C ASP A 16 4.77 5.99 8.93
N GLY A 17 4.39 5.15 9.85
CA GLY A 17 5.06 3.87 10.13
C GLY A 17 4.14 2.68 9.91
N ALA A 18 4.63 1.51 10.34
CA ALA A 18 4.03 0.21 10.06
C ALA A 18 2.57 0.09 10.56
N MET A 19 1.61 0.08 9.62
CA MET A 19 0.19 -0.14 9.91
C MET A 19 -0.03 -1.50 10.58
N GLY A 20 0.58 -2.57 10.08
CA GLY A 20 0.41 -3.92 10.63
C GLY A 20 0.79 -4.04 12.10
N THR A 21 1.83 -3.35 12.57
CA THR A 21 2.22 -3.33 13.99
C THR A 21 1.17 -2.62 14.85
N MET A 22 0.63 -1.51 14.37
CA MET A 22 -0.43 -0.77 15.08
C MET A 22 -1.71 -1.60 15.17
N VAL A 23 -2.09 -2.29 14.09
CA VAL A 23 -3.23 -3.24 14.09
C VAL A 23 -3.02 -4.38 15.09
N GLN A 24 -1.81 -4.96 15.19
CA GLN A 24 -1.51 -5.99 16.19
C GLN A 24 -1.70 -5.50 17.62
N ASN A 25 -1.36 -4.24 17.91
CA ASN A 25 -1.53 -3.66 19.24
C ASN A 25 -3.01 -3.48 19.65
N LEU A 26 -3.94 -3.52 18.71
CA LEU A 26 -5.38 -3.48 18.99
C LEU A 26 -5.93 -4.80 19.59
N GLU A 27 -5.13 -5.89 19.53
CA GLU A 27 -5.52 -7.21 20.05
C GLU A 27 -6.91 -7.68 19.59
N LEU A 28 -7.23 -7.45 18.30
CA LEU A 28 -8.54 -7.75 17.72
C LEU A 28 -8.82 -9.24 17.70
N SER A 29 -10.08 -9.61 17.93
CA SER A 29 -10.56 -10.98 17.80
C SER A 29 -10.56 -11.44 16.33
N ASP A 30 -10.56 -12.76 16.10
CA ASP A 30 -10.63 -13.35 14.76
C ASP A 30 -11.89 -12.88 13.99
N ALA A 31 -13.00 -12.62 14.70
CA ALA A 31 -14.23 -12.11 14.10
C ALA A 31 -14.04 -10.74 13.42
N ALA A 32 -13.13 -9.91 13.93
CA ALA A 32 -12.81 -8.61 13.30
C ALA A 32 -12.28 -8.77 11.88
N PHE A 33 -11.60 -9.86 11.59
CA PHE A 33 -11.05 -10.18 10.28
C PHE A 33 -12.01 -11.01 9.40
N GLY A 34 -13.19 -11.39 9.92
CA GLY A 34 -14.12 -12.29 9.23
C GLY A 34 -13.82 -13.77 9.44
N GLY A 35 -13.00 -14.10 10.44
CA GLY A 35 -12.63 -15.45 10.85
C GLY A 35 -11.11 -15.68 10.93
N PRO A 36 -10.66 -16.78 11.58
CA PRO A 36 -9.25 -17.03 11.84
C PRO A 36 -8.42 -17.20 10.56
N GLU A 37 -9.03 -17.65 9.47
CA GLU A 37 -8.36 -17.84 8.17
C GLU A 37 -7.97 -16.52 7.52
N PHE A 38 -8.63 -15.41 7.88
CA PHE A 38 -8.43 -14.07 7.29
C PHE A 38 -7.53 -13.16 8.13
N LYS A 39 -7.00 -13.63 9.26
CA LYS A 39 -6.20 -12.81 10.19
C LYS A 39 -4.97 -12.15 9.55
N MET A 40 -4.44 -12.75 8.49
CA MET A 40 -3.30 -12.21 7.73
C MET A 40 -3.72 -11.24 6.61
N LEU A 41 -5.01 -10.95 6.46
CA LEU A 41 -5.57 -10.01 5.50
C LEU A 41 -6.14 -8.81 6.26
N THR A 42 -5.26 -7.95 6.77
CA THR A 42 -5.63 -6.76 7.55
C THR A 42 -6.45 -5.77 6.74
N ASP A 43 -6.28 -5.77 5.42
CA ASP A 43 -7.05 -4.95 4.48
C ASP A 43 -8.59 -5.07 4.68
N LEU A 44 -9.08 -6.18 5.22
CA LEU A 44 -10.52 -6.35 5.54
C LEU A 44 -10.99 -5.46 6.69
N LEU A 45 -10.07 -4.95 7.51
CA LEU A 45 -10.40 -4.05 8.62
C LEU A 45 -11.01 -2.73 8.15
N VAL A 46 -10.79 -2.33 6.89
CA VAL A 46 -11.47 -1.16 6.33
C VAL A 46 -13.00 -1.29 6.39
N PHE A 47 -13.54 -2.52 6.41
CA PHE A 47 -14.98 -2.78 6.54
C PHE A 47 -15.42 -3.08 7.98
N SER A 48 -14.57 -3.71 8.79
CA SER A 48 -14.96 -4.16 10.13
C SER A 48 -14.53 -3.19 11.23
N ARG A 49 -13.43 -2.47 11.03
CA ARG A 49 -12.79 -1.60 12.03
C ARG A 49 -12.37 -0.24 11.47
N PRO A 50 -13.22 0.44 10.67
CA PRO A 50 -12.85 1.71 10.05
C PRO A 50 -12.49 2.79 11.07
N ASP A 51 -13.11 2.79 12.25
CA ASP A 51 -12.85 3.78 13.30
C ASP A 51 -11.49 3.52 14.00
N ASP A 52 -11.10 2.24 14.15
CA ASP A 52 -9.81 1.87 14.73
C ASP A 52 -8.67 2.25 13.77
N LEU A 53 -8.82 1.99 12.46
CA LEU A 53 -7.86 2.42 11.45
C LEU A 53 -7.75 3.95 11.37
N GLU A 54 -8.88 4.66 11.44
CA GLU A 54 -8.89 6.12 11.50
C GLU A 54 -8.15 6.62 12.75
N GLY A 55 -8.31 5.93 13.89
CA GLY A 55 -7.57 6.22 15.13
C GLY A 55 -6.06 6.09 14.94
N ILE A 56 -5.59 5.01 14.31
CA ILE A 56 -4.16 4.80 14.00
C ILE A 56 -3.63 5.94 13.11
N HIS A 57 -4.34 6.30 12.06
CA HIS A 57 -3.95 7.43 11.20
C HIS A 57 -3.86 8.75 11.99
N LEU A 58 -4.79 9.02 12.91
CA LEU A 58 -4.76 10.20 13.76
C LEU A 58 -3.53 10.22 14.67
N GLU A 59 -3.16 9.08 15.26
CA GLU A 59 -1.95 8.98 16.09
C GLU A 59 -0.69 9.32 15.28
N TYR A 60 -0.55 8.82 14.06
CA TYR A 60 0.57 9.16 13.18
C TYR A 60 0.57 10.64 12.77
N LEU A 61 -0.59 11.21 12.45
CA LEU A 61 -0.70 12.63 12.15
C LEU A 61 -0.31 13.49 13.37
N GLN A 62 -0.74 13.14 14.58
CA GLN A 62 -0.38 13.81 15.82
C GLN A 62 1.12 13.67 16.13
N ALA A 63 1.73 12.55 15.78
CA ALA A 63 3.17 12.33 15.89
C ALA A 63 4.01 13.13 14.87
N GLY A 64 3.38 13.74 13.86
CA GLY A 64 4.06 14.62 12.91
C GLY A 64 4.12 14.11 11.47
N ALA A 65 3.45 13.02 11.13
CA ALA A 65 3.41 12.52 9.76
C ALA A 65 2.76 13.52 8.80
N ASN A 66 3.35 13.66 7.61
CA ASN A 66 2.81 14.40 6.47
C ASN A 66 2.05 13.49 5.51
N LEU A 67 2.49 12.24 5.38
CA LEU A 67 1.86 11.20 4.57
C LEU A 67 1.39 10.09 5.48
N ILE A 68 0.16 9.64 5.28
CA ILE A 68 -0.38 8.45 5.94
C ILE A 68 -0.73 7.41 4.88
N GLU A 69 -0.24 6.19 5.07
CA GLU A 69 -0.48 5.09 4.15
C GLU A 69 -1.84 4.43 4.41
N THR A 70 -2.54 4.04 3.36
CA THR A 70 -3.81 3.32 3.46
C THR A 70 -3.56 1.88 3.93
N ASP A 71 -4.51 1.27 4.68
CA ASP A 71 -4.47 -0.17 5.00
C ASP A 71 -4.95 -0.99 3.79
N THR A 72 -4.13 -0.98 2.72
CA THR A 72 -4.41 -1.61 1.42
C THR A 72 -3.20 -2.34 0.84
N PHE A 73 -2.19 -2.62 1.67
CA PHE A 73 -0.94 -3.26 1.26
C PHE A 73 -1.17 -4.55 0.47
N GLY A 74 -2.10 -5.41 0.92
CA GLY A 74 -2.45 -6.68 0.30
C GLY A 74 -3.74 -6.64 -0.53
N ALA A 75 -4.37 -5.48 -0.70
CA ALA A 75 -5.68 -5.37 -1.34
C ALA A 75 -5.62 -5.49 -2.88
N SER A 76 -5.11 -6.61 -3.38
CA SER A 76 -5.01 -6.92 -4.82
C SER A 76 -5.63 -8.28 -5.16
N PRO A 77 -6.13 -8.50 -6.39
CA PRO A 77 -6.81 -9.74 -6.76
C PRO A 77 -5.97 -11.00 -6.51
N LEU A 78 -4.65 -10.97 -6.79
CA LEU A 78 -3.78 -12.13 -6.56
C LEU A 78 -3.61 -12.44 -5.08
N ARG A 79 -3.53 -11.44 -4.22
CA ARG A 79 -3.47 -11.64 -2.77
C ARG A 79 -4.80 -12.15 -2.23
N LEU A 80 -5.92 -11.55 -2.64
CA LEU A 80 -7.25 -11.96 -2.21
C LEU A 80 -7.58 -13.39 -2.63
N LYS A 81 -7.08 -13.85 -3.77
CA LYS A 81 -7.26 -15.21 -4.28
C LYS A 81 -6.71 -16.31 -3.34
N GLU A 82 -5.81 -15.98 -2.43
CA GLU A 82 -5.26 -16.93 -1.46
C GLU A 82 -6.26 -17.31 -0.37
N PHE A 83 -7.37 -16.58 -0.24
CA PHE A 83 -8.37 -16.75 0.80
C PHE A 83 -9.67 -17.33 0.23
N ASP A 84 -10.26 -18.27 0.98
CA ASP A 84 -11.56 -18.87 0.63
C ASP A 84 -12.71 -18.04 1.23
N PHE A 85 -13.16 -17.03 0.48
CA PHE A 85 -14.23 -16.13 0.92
C PHE A 85 -15.58 -16.82 1.17
N SER A 86 -15.80 -18.07 0.73
CA SER A 86 -17.00 -18.82 1.07
C SER A 86 -17.14 -19.04 2.60
N LYS A 87 -16.02 -19.01 3.30
CA LYS A 87 -15.92 -19.20 4.76
C LYS A 87 -15.96 -17.88 5.55
N PHE A 88 -16.00 -16.75 4.85
CA PHE A 88 -15.97 -15.44 5.49
C PHE A 88 -17.20 -15.25 6.40
N ASP A 89 -16.98 -14.81 7.65
CA ASP A 89 -18.04 -14.47 8.60
C ASP A 89 -18.28 -12.95 8.59
N PRO A 90 -19.43 -12.48 8.06
CA PRO A 90 -19.73 -11.07 8.01
C PRO A 90 -20.29 -10.49 9.31
N SER A 91 -20.42 -11.28 10.38
CA SER A 91 -21.14 -10.91 11.61
C SER A 91 -20.59 -9.67 12.33
N ASP A 92 -19.30 -9.34 12.15
CA ASP A 92 -18.64 -8.21 12.81
C ASP A 92 -18.32 -7.05 11.84
N LEU A 93 -18.88 -7.08 10.64
CA LEU A 93 -18.69 -6.02 9.65
C LEU A 93 -19.56 -4.81 9.96
N LYS A 94 -18.96 -3.60 9.94
CA LYS A 94 -19.63 -2.35 10.28
C LYS A 94 -19.92 -1.45 9.09
N ALA A 95 -19.15 -1.57 8.01
CA ALA A 95 -19.15 -0.59 6.93
C ALA A 95 -19.02 -1.23 5.53
N ILE A 96 -19.68 -2.38 5.30
CA ILE A 96 -19.74 -2.94 3.94
C ILE A 96 -20.68 -2.08 3.10
N PRO A 97 -20.28 -1.69 1.86
CA PRO A 97 -21.21 -1.15 0.90
C PRO A 97 -22.37 -2.12 0.67
N ASP A 98 -23.62 -1.66 0.72
CA ASP A 98 -24.85 -2.48 0.60
C ASP A 98 -24.86 -3.40 -0.63
N GLU A 99 -24.05 -3.09 -1.64
CA GLU A 99 -23.95 -3.80 -2.91
C GLU A 99 -22.87 -4.90 -2.91
N LEU A 100 -22.10 -5.08 -1.82
CA LEU A 100 -20.95 -5.96 -1.77
C LEU A 100 -21.19 -7.18 -0.89
N ASP A 101 -21.40 -8.33 -1.52
CA ASP A 101 -21.35 -9.63 -0.84
C ASP A 101 -19.94 -10.26 -1.03
N LEU A 102 -19.15 -10.29 0.04
CA LEU A 102 -17.77 -10.79 0.00
C LEU A 102 -17.68 -12.28 -0.40
N LYS A 103 -18.76 -13.07 -0.21
CA LYS A 103 -18.77 -14.49 -0.57
C LYS A 103 -18.96 -14.73 -2.06
N THR A 104 -19.56 -13.80 -2.76
CA THR A 104 -19.98 -13.99 -4.16
C THR A 104 -19.45 -12.93 -5.13
N CYS A 105 -18.93 -11.82 -4.64
CA CYS A 105 -18.36 -10.79 -5.51
C CYS A 105 -17.08 -11.25 -6.21
N SER A 106 -16.75 -10.62 -7.34
CA SER A 106 -15.47 -10.88 -7.98
C SER A 106 -14.31 -10.27 -7.15
N LEU A 107 -13.12 -10.86 -7.27
CA LEU A 107 -11.94 -10.35 -6.58
C LEU A 107 -11.55 -8.94 -7.03
N GLU A 108 -11.80 -8.61 -8.30
CA GLU A 108 -11.58 -7.26 -8.84
C GLU A 108 -12.51 -6.24 -8.18
N MET A 109 -13.79 -6.60 -7.97
CA MET A 109 -14.76 -5.75 -7.28
C MET A 109 -14.37 -5.57 -5.81
N LEU A 110 -13.98 -6.64 -5.14
CA LEU A 110 -13.51 -6.59 -3.75
C LEU A 110 -12.26 -5.71 -3.64
N THR A 111 -11.28 -5.92 -4.52
CA THR A 111 -10.08 -5.08 -4.62
C THR A 111 -10.44 -3.60 -4.75
N LEU A 112 -11.32 -3.28 -5.69
CA LEU A 112 -11.75 -1.90 -5.92
C LEU A 112 -12.33 -1.28 -4.63
N LYS A 113 -13.24 -1.98 -3.95
CA LYS A 113 -13.92 -1.48 -2.75
C LYS A 113 -12.99 -1.34 -1.56
N LEU A 114 -12.08 -2.30 -1.33
CA LEU A 114 -11.08 -2.22 -0.26
C LEU A 114 -10.21 -0.96 -0.41
N ASN A 115 -9.69 -0.73 -1.61
CA ASN A 115 -8.81 0.41 -1.87
C ASN A 115 -9.55 1.76 -1.79
N ILE A 116 -10.82 1.82 -2.23
CA ILE A 116 -11.64 3.02 -2.07
C ILE A 116 -11.85 3.34 -0.59
N GLU A 117 -12.26 2.35 0.22
CA GLU A 117 -12.54 2.57 1.64
C GLU A 117 -11.27 2.87 2.44
N GLY A 118 -10.15 2.20 2.15
CA GLY A 118 -8.86 2.52 2.76
C GLY A 118 -8.48 4.00 2.57
N CYS A 119 -8.62 4.53 1.35
CA CYS A 119 -8.38 5.95 1.09
C CYS A 119 -9.38 6.86 1.81
N ARG A 120 -10.67 6.48 1.88
CA ARG A 120 -11.69 7.27 2.56
C ARG A 120 -11.43 7.39 4.06
N ILE A 121 -10.99 6.30 4.69
CA ILE A 121 -10.62 6.28 6.11
C ILE A 121 -9.46 7.26 6.35
N ALA A 122 -8.39 7.14 5.59
CA ALA A 122 -7.24 8.03 5.69
C ALA A 122 -7.62 9.52 5.48
N LYS A 123 -8.50 9.82 4.51
CA LYS A 123 -9.02 11.18 4.30
C LYS A 123 -9.80 11.71 5.49
N ARG A 124 -10.69 10.90 6.07
CA ARG A 124 -11.43 11.30 7.27
C ARG A 124 -10.50 11.62 8.42
N ALA A 125 -9.43 10.84 8.62
CA ALA A 125 -8.42 11.12 9.63
C ALA A 125 -7.73 12.48 9.38
N ILE A 126 -7.35 12.77 8.14
CA ILE A 126 -6.76 14.07 7.76
C ILE A 126 -7.73 15.22 8.04
N GLU A 127 -9.01 15.07 7.66
CA GLU A 127 -10.03 16.10 7.91
C GLU A 127 -10.26 16.35 9.40
N LYS A 128 -10.34 15.28 10.20
CA LYS A 128 -10.44 15.37 11.66
C LYS A 128 -9.22 16.04 12.28
N TYR A 129 -8.02 15.70 11.82
CA TYR A 129 -6.79 16.31 12.32
C TYR A 129 -6.70 17.80 11.96
N ARG A 130 -7.06 18.17 10.73
CA ARG A 130 -7.11 19.59 10.30
C ARG A 130 -8.10 20.44 11.10
N ALA A 131 -9.15 19.83 11.65
CA ALA A 131 -10.11 20.53 12.49
C ALA A 131 -9.67 20.72 13.94
N GLN A 132 -8.53 20.12 14.35
CA GLN A 132 -8.00 20.27 15.71
C GLN A 132 -7.41 21.67 15.89
N PRO A 133 -7.55 22.27 17.10
CA PRO A 133 -7.03 23.63 17.37
C PRO A 133 -5.52 23.78 17.28
N ASP A 134 -4.80 22.68 17.43
CA ASP A 134 -3.33 22.58 17.41
C ASP A 134 -2.76 22.15 16.05
N TYR A 135 -3.59 22.06 15.01
CA TYR A 135 -3.11 21.79 13.66
C TYR A 135 -2.15 22.90 13.18
N ASP A 136 -0.95 22.52 12.83
CA ASP A 136 0.16 23.42 12.50
C ASP A 136 0.15 23.93 11.04
N GLY A 137 -0.81 23.51 10.22
CA GLY A 137 -0.95 23.93 8.83
C GLY A 137 -0.02 23.20 7.84
N ARG A 138 0.73 22.18 8.27
CA ARG A 138 1.60 21.41 7.38
C ARG A 138 0.83 20.68 6.28
N PRO A 139 1.46 20.41 5.12
CA PRO A 139 0.83 19.62 4.07
C PRO A 139 0.60 18.17 4.54
N LEU A 140 -0.59 17.63 4.23
CA LEU A 140 -1.00 16.26 4.58
C LEU A 140 -1.50 15.57 3.32
N PHE A 141 -1.09 14.29 3.14
CA PHE A 141 -1.37 13.48 1.96
C PHE A 141 -1.77 12.07 2.32
N VAL A 142 -2.63 11.48 1.50
CA VAL A 142 -2.97 10.06 1.53
C VAL A 142 -2.06 9.31 0.56
N ALA A 143 -1.24 8.40 1.08
CA ALA A 143 -0.41 7.50 0.31
C ALA A 143 -1.13 6.17 0.11
N GLY A 144 -1.52 5.86 -1.12
CA GLY A 144 -2.14 4.57 -1.46
C GLY A 144 -1.11 3.46 -1.43
N SER A 145 -1.14 2.64 -0.38
CA SER A 145 -0.19 1.55 -0.16
C SER A 145 -0.41 0.39 -1.12
N ILE A 146 0.68 -0.08 -1.73
CA ILE A 146 0.75 -1.19 -2.69
C ILE A 146 1.95 -2.06 -2.32
N GLY A 147 1.71 -3.19 -1.67
CA GLY A 147 2.74 -4.19 -1.36
C GLY A 147 3.05 -5.10 -2.55
N PRO A 148 4.07 -5.98 -2.44
CA PRO A 148 4.33 -7.00 -3.44
C PRO A 148 3.25 -8.09 -3.43
N SER A 149 3.09 -8.80 -4.55
CA SER A 149 2.32 -10.04 -4.57
C SER A 149 3.16 -11.22 -4.03
N ASN A 150 2.50 -12.36 -3.79
CA ASN A 150 3.21 -13.61 -3.45
C ASN A 150 3.68 -14.36 -4.71
N TYR A 151 3.75 -13.70 -5.85
CA TYR A 151 4.21 -14.27 -7.12
C TYR A 151 5.63 -13.81 -7.40
N VAL A 152 6.48 -14.74 -7.76
CA VAL A 152 7.87 -14.46 -8.12
C VAL A 152 8.03 -14.64 -9.61
N ILE A 153 8.16 -13.54 -10.36
CA ILE A 153 8.21 -13.57 -11.82
C ILE A 153 9.63 -13.57 -12.39
N SER A 154 10.62 -13.19 -11.60
CA SER A 154 12.03 -13.25 -12.00
C SER A 154 12.68 -14.62 -11.79
N SER A 155 12.01 -15.57 -11.10
CA SER A 155 12.57 -16.89 -10.81
C SER A 155 12.11 -17.95 -11.81
N THR A 156 13.00 -18.90 -12.09
CA THR A 156 12.70 -20.13 -12.86
C THR A 156 12.44 -21.35 -11.97
N GLU A 157 12.55 -21.23 -10.65
CA GLU A 157 12.34 -22.34 -9.70
C GLU A 157 10.90 -22.83 -9.71
N ALA A 158 10.73 -24.16 -9.69
CA ALA A 158 9.42 -24.81 -9.91
C ALA A 158 8.48 -24.73 -8.70
N ASN A 159 9.00 -24.49 -7.50
CA ASN A 159 8.29 -24.50 -6.21
C ASN A 159 7.73 -23.12 -5.81
N LEU A 160 7.97 -22.10 -6.60
CA LEU A 160 7.46 -20.76 -6.34
C LEU A 160 6.17 -20.48 -7.11
N ASN A 161 5.30 -19.66 -6.56
CA ASN A 161 4.13 -19.15 -7.27
C ASN A 161 4.58 -18.34 -8.48
N LYS A 162 4.29 -18.85 -9.67
CA LYS A 162 4.69 -18.21 -10.92
C LYS A 162 3.55 -17.46 -11.55
N GLY A 163 3.82 -16.22 -11.91
CA GLY A 163 2.95 -15.41 -12.74
C GLY A 163 3.66 -14.95 -13.99
N THR A 164 2.90 -14.46 -14.95
CA THR A 164 3.42 -13.72 -16.08
C THR A 164 3.48 -12.23 -15.75
N PHE A 165 4.37 -11.50 -16.41
CA PHE A 165 4.43 -10.04 -16.29
C PHE A 165 3.05 -9.39 -16.51
N SER A 166 2.32 -9.84 -17.55
CA SER A 166 0.98 -9.30 -17.85
C SER A 166 -0.06 -9.59 -16.76
N GLN A 167 0.02 -10.75 -16.08
CA GLN A 167 -0.86 -11.03 -14.94
C GLN A 167 -0.60 -10.08 -13.76
N ILE A 168 0.66 -9.77 -13.49
CA ILE A 168 1.02 -8.83 -12.43
C ILE A 168 0.59 -7.40 -12.81
N VAL A 169 0.78 -6.98 -14.06
CA VAL A 169 0.27 -5.70 -14.57
C VAL A 169 -1.23 -5.58 -14.33
N GLU A 170 -2.02 -6.61 -14.71
CA GLU A 170 -3.46 -6.61 -14.54
C GLU A 170 -3.89 -6.59 -13.08
N ASN A 171 -3.21 -7.36 -12.23
CA ASN A 171 -3.44 -7.38 -10.79
C ASN A 171 -3.37 -5.98 -10.18
N PHE A 172 -2.28 -5.28 -10.41
CA PHE A 172 -2.06 -3.97 -9.80
C PHE A 172 -2.82 -2.84 -10.51
N TYR A 173 -3.18 -3.00 -11.78
CA TYR A 173 -4.11 -2.10 -12.45
C TYR A 173 -5.44 -1.99 -11.69
N HIS A 174 -6.03 -3.11 -11.24
CA HIS A 174 -7.27 -3.09 -10.45
C HIS A 174 -7.09 -2.41 -9.09
N GLN A 175 -5.97 -2.67 -8.40
CA GLN A 175 -5.67 -2.01 -7.13
C GLN A 175 -5.55 -0.50 -7.30
N VAL A 176 -4.78 -0.06 -8.28
CA VAL A 176 -4.56 1.37 -8.55
C VAL A 176 -5.86 2.08 -8.95
N LEU A 177 -6.77 1.41 -9.68
CA LEU A 177 -8.09 1.99 -9.97
C LEU A 177 -8.83 2.33 -8.68
N GLY A 178 -8.83 1.44 -7.70
CA GLY A 178 -9.47 1.67 -6.40
C GLY A 178 -8.83 2.83 -5.62
N LEU A 179 -7.50 2.90 -5.62
CA LEU A 179 -6.76 4.00 -4.98
C LEU A 179 -7.06 5.35 -5.63
N ILE A 180 -7.13 5.41 -6.97
CA ILE A 180 -7.50 6.63 -7.69
C ILE A 180 -8.94 7.05 -7.34
N GLU A 181 -9.90 6.13 -7.39
CA GLU A 181 -11.31 6.41 -7.10
C GLU A 181 -11.54 6.78 -5.62
N GLY A 182 -10.79 6.17 -4.70
CA GLY A 182 -10.75 6.54 -3.29
C GLY A 182 -10.09 7.90 -3.05
N GLY A 183 -9.31 8.37 -4.02
CA GLY A 183 -8.68 9.69 -4.05
C GLY A 183 -7.36 9.74 -3.30
N ALA A 184 -6.51 8.73 -3.41
CA ALA A 184 -5.12 8.82 -3.00
C ALA A 184 -4.44 10.05 -3.64
N ASP A 185 -3.54 10.69 -2.90
CA ASP A 185 -2.75 11.82 -3.37
C ASP A 185 -1.44 11.36 -4.05
N VAL A 186 -0.93 10.22 -3.63
CA VAL A 186 0.31 9.59 -4.12
C VAL A 186 0.18 8.07 -4.05
N LEU A 187 0.79 7.34 -4.97
CA LEU A 187 0.93 5.88 -4.87
C LEU A 187 2.23 5.54 -4.12
N LEU A 188 2.14 4.66 -3.14
CA LEU A 188 3.26 4.12 -2.37
C LEU A 188 3.45 2.65 -2.76
N ILE A 189 4.35 2.39 -3.70
CA ILE A 189 4.75 1.04 -4.13
C ILE A 189 5.90 0.62 -3.21
N GLU A 190 5.58 -0.12 -2.17
CA GLU A 190 6.51 -0.37 -1.06
C GLU A 190 6.93 -1.83 -0.93
N THR A 191 8.00 -2.07 -0.16
CA THR A 191 8.47 -3.40 0.26
C THR A 191 8.82 -4.30 -0.94
N GLN A 192 9.26 -3.70 -2.05
CA GLN A 192 9.52 -4.42 -3.27
C GLN A 192 10.78 -5.27 -3.18
N GLN A 193 10.67 -6.55 -3.57
CA GLN A 193 11.74 -7.54 -3.47
C GLN A 193 12.16 -8.11 -4.84
N ASP A 194 11.35 -7.91 -5.87
CA ASP A 194 11.60 -8.32 -7.27
C ASP A 194 11.47 -7.12 -8.20
N ILE A 195 12.56 -6.77 -8.88
CA ILE A 195 12.58 -5.61 -9.75
C ILE A 195 11.68 -5.77 -10.99
N LEU A 196 11.45 -7.01 -11.45
CA LEU A 196 10.55 -7.27 -12.57
C LEU A 196 9.10 -7.09 -12.14
N GLU A 197 8.75 -7.52 -10.93
CA GLU A 197 7.44 -7.23 -10.32
C GLU A 197 7.25 -5.73 -10.13
N THR A 198 8.24 -5.02 -9.58
CA THR A 198 8.20 -3.57 -9.42
C THR A 198 7.87 -2.86 -10.73
N LYS A 199 8.50 -3.29 -11.84
CA LYS A 199 8.20 -2.76 -13.18
C LYS A 199 6.77 -3.06 -13.61
N ALA A 200 6.26 -4.26 -13.32
CA ALA A 200 4.90 -4.64 -13.65
C ALA A 200 3.86 -3.82 -12.85
N ILE A 201 4.15 -3.51 -11.57
CA ILE A 201 3.31 -2.62 -10.75
C ILE A 201 3.25 -1.22 -11.36
N ILE A 202 4.40 -0.65 -11.72
CA ILE A 202 4.48 0.67 -12.35
C ILE A 202 3.70 0.69 -13.68
N GLU A 203 3.79 -0.38 -14.47
CA GLU A 203 3.03 -0.50 -15.73
C GLU A 203 1.53 -0.61 -15.49
N GLY A 204 1.11 -1.35 -14.45
CA GLY A 204 -0.29 -1.43 -14.01
C GLY A 204 -0.82 -0.05 -13.58
N ALA A 205 -0.01 0.72 -12.86
CA ALA A 205 -0.34 2.10 -12.49
C ALA A 205 -0.47 3.00 -13.73
N ASN A 206 0.46 2.93 -14.67
CA ASN A 206 0.40 3.70 -15.90
C ASN A 206 -0.83 3.35 -16.76
N LYS A 207 -1.23 2.08 -16.79
CA LYS A 207 -2.47 1.63 -17.45
C LYS A 207 -3.69 2.29 -16.80
N ALA A 208 -3.79 2.29 -15.47
CA ALA A 208 -4.89 2.92 -14.74
C ALA A 208 -4.91 4.44 -14.94
N PHE A 209 -3.75 5.11 -14.94
CA PHE A 209 -3.63 6.53 -15.21
C PHE A 209 -4.12 6.89 -16.61
N ALA A 210 -3.79 6.08 -17.62
CA ALA A 210 -4.23 6.30 -18.99
C ALA A 210 -5.77 6.18 -19.12
N GLU A 211 -6.38 5.21 -18.46
CA GLU A 211 -7.83 5.04 -18.45
C GLU A 211 -8.55 6.20 -17.75
N LYS A 212 -8.11 6.54 -16.53
CA LYS A 212 -8.74 7.61 -15.72
C LYS A 212 -8.32 9.02 -16.16
N LYS A 213 -7.37 9.15 -17.10
CA LYS A 213 -6.82 10.44 -17.56
C LYS A 213 -6.28 11.30 -16.42
N ILE A 214 -5.67 10.66 -15.43
CA ILE A 214 -5.05 11.28 -14.26
C ILE A 214 -3.69 10.64 -14.06
N LYS A 215 -2.74 11.37 -13.48
CA LYS A 215 -1.44 10.84 -13.09
C LYS A 215 -1.15 11.24 -11.66
N LEU A 216 -1.09 10.26 -10.76
CA LEU A 216 -0.62 10.46 -9.40
C LEU A 216 0.92 10.38 -9.35
N PRO A 217 1.55 11.11 -8.42
CA PRO A 217 2.94 10.85 -8.06
C PRO A 217 3.14 9.40 -7.60
N MET A 218 4.35 8.87 -7.81
CA MET A 218 4.71 7.51 -7.41
C MET A 218 5.97 7.51 -6.54
N ILE A 219 5.86 6.96 -5.34
CA ILE A 219 6.97 6.59 -4.46
C ILE A 219 7.20 5.09 -4.65
N VAL A 220 8.45 4.69 -4.90
CA VAL A 220 8.84 3.27 -5.00
C VAL A 220 9.87 2.98 -3.93
N GLN A 221 9.62 1.95 -3.11
CA GLN A 221 10.52 1.54 -2.03
C GLN A 221 10.91 0.07 -2.19
N ALA A 222 12.20 -0.19 -2.20
CA ALA A 222 12.76 -1.55 -2.20
C ALA A 222 13.07 -2.01 -0.79
N THR A 223 12.91 -3.30 -0.53
CA THR A 223 13.34 -3.93 0.72
C THR A 223 14.71 -4.54 0.50
N VAL A 224 15.66 -4.17 1.36
CA VAL A 224 17.07 -4.57 1.23
C VAL A 224 17.59 -5.20 2.51
N ASP A 225 18.66 -5.97 2.37
CA ASP A 225 19.47 -6.48 3.47
C ASP A 225 20.54 -5.45 3.93
N VAL A 226 21.34 -5.84 4.91
CA VAL A 226 22.45 -5.02 5.44
C VAL A 226 23.56 -4.74 4.42
N PHE A 227 23.57 -5.43 3.28
CA PHE A 227 24.50 -5.23 2.17
C PHE A 227 23.93 -4.33 1.07
N SER A 228 22.77 -3.74 1.27
CA SER A 228 22.04 -2.91 0.29
C SER A 228 21.58 -3.70 -0.94
N LYS A 229 21.15 -4.95 -0.74
CA LYS A 229 20.66 -5.83 -1.80
C LYS A 229 19.22 -6.25 -1.53
N MET A 230 18.39 -6.26 -2.57
CA MET A 230 17.05 -6.81 -2.52
C MET A 230 17.09 -8.30 -2.18
N GLN A 231 16.29 -8.74 -1.21
CA GLN A 231 16.43 -10.04 -0.55
C GLN A 231 16.34 -11.26 -1.47
N ILE A 232 15.37 -11.27 -2.41
CA ILE A 232 15.09 -12.49 -3.18
C ILE A 232 16.17 -12.75 -4.24
N PHE A 233 16.58 -11.73 -4.98
CA PHE A 233 17.48 -11.87 -6.12
C PHE A 233 18.83 -11.21 -5.94
N ASN A 234 19.17 -10.75 -4.75
CA ASN A 234 20.40 -10.02 -4.46
C ASN A 234 20.66 -8.84 -5.42
N THR A 235 19.59 -8.23 -5.95
CA THR A 235 19.71 -7.06 -6.82
C THR A 235 20.27 -5.89 -6.01
N ASP A 236 21.38 -5.32 -6.45
CA ASP A 236 21.97 -4.14 -5.84
C ASP A 236 21.02 -2.95 -5.93
N ILE A 237 20.95 -2.11 -4.89
CA ILE A 237 20.00 -1.01 -4.79
C ILE A 237 20.18 0.02 -5.91
N HIS A 238 21.40 0.29 -6.34
CA HIS A 238 21.69 1.15 -7.50
C HIS A 238 21.16 0.57 -8.81
N ALA A 239 21.31 -0.75 -8.98
CA ALA A 239 20.75 -1.44 -10.14
C ALA A 239 19.22 -1.38 -10.13
N ALA A 240 18.60 -1.57 -8.96
CA ALA A 240 17.16 -1.44 -8.78
C ALA A 240 16.67 -0.03 -9.14
N TYR A 241 17.30 1.01 -8.59
CA TYR A 241 16.99 2.40 -8.92
C TYR A 241 17.14 2.67 -10.42
N THR A 242 18.28 2.30 -11.00
CA THR A 242 18.54 2.49 -12.42
C THR A 242 17.47 1.85 -13.30
N ALA A 243 17.00 0.65 -12.90
CA ALA A 243 16.01 -0.11 -13.66
C ALA A 243 14.62 0.55 -13.70
N VAL A 244 14.26 1.36 -12.69
CA VAL A 244 12.92 1.99 -12.58
C VAL A 244 12.92 3.51 -12.72
N SER A 245 14.08 4.17 -12.61
CA SER A 245 14.19 5.64 -12.58
C SER A 245 13.61 6.35 -13.79
N LYS A 246 13.52 5.68 -14.95
CA LYS A 246 12.96 6.23 -16.19
C LYS A 246 11.51 5.82 -16.45
N MET A 247 10.87 5.14 -15.49
CA MET A 247 9.50 4.65 -15.63
C MET A 247 8.45 5.64 -15.10
N GLY A 248 8.85 6.88 -14.81
CA GLY A 248 7.93 7.94 -14.39
C GLY A 248 7.62 7.96 -12.90
N ILE A 249 8.49 7.36 -12.07
CA ILE A 249 8.44 7.48 -10.61
C ILE A 249 8.96 8.86 -10.18
N ASP A 250 8.52 9.34 -9.02
CA ASP A 250 8.89 10.66 -8.50
C ASP A 250 9.87 10.55 -7.32
N VAL A 251 9.76 9.47 -6.53
CA VAL A 251 10.63 9.21 -5.38
C VAL A 251 11.05 7.74 -5.41
N PHE A 252 12.31 7.46 -5.07
CA PHE A 252 12.81 6.11 -4.83
C PHE A 252 13.46 6.04 -3.45
N GLY A 253 13.25 4.94 -2.74
CA GLY A 253 13.76 4.73 -1.39
C GLY A 253 13.81 3.27 -0.97
N ILE A 254 13.93 3.08 0.34
CA ILE A 254 13.98 1.77 0.99
C ILE A 254 13.07 1.73 2.21
N ASN A 255 12.50 0.57 2.52
CA ASN A 255 11.72 0.32 3.73
C ASN A 255 11.88 -1.13 4.22
N CYS A 256 11.43 -1.37 5.44
CA CYS A 256 11.38 -2.70 6.07
C CYS A 256 12.75 -3.39 6.27
N ASN A 257 12.69 -4.61 6.84
CA ASN A 257 13.76 -5.61 7.01
C ASN A 257 14.95 -5.22 7.91
N VAL A 258 15.49 -4.02 7.79
CA VAL A 258 16.64 -3.54 8.58
C VAL A 258 16.26 -2.28 9.37
N GLY A 259 17.01 -2.04 10.46
CA GLY A 259 16.78 -0.86 11.30
C GLY A 259 17.33 0.43 10.69
N PRO A 260 16.99 1.58 11.28
CA PRO A 260 17.42 2.88 10.72
C PRO A 260 18.94 3.06 10.68
N VAL A 261 19.68 2.44 11.59
CA VAL A 261 21.15 2.51 11.61
C VAL A 261 21.75 1.82 10.40
N GLU A 262 21.24 0.63 10.06
CA GLU A 262 21.69 -0.13 8.88
C GLU A 262 21.24 0.52 7.57
N MET A 263 20.10 1.23 7.59
CA MET A 263 19.59 1.92 6.41
C MET A 263 20.46 3.10 5.98
N VAL A 264 21.14 3.78 6.92
CA VAL A 264 21.99 4.96 6.61
C VAL A 264 22.96 4.65 5.48
N ALA A 265 23.73 3.54 5.61
CA ALA A 265 24.72 3.17 4.61
C ALA A 265 24.11 2.86 3.22
N THR A 266 22.85 2.44 3.17
CA THR A 266 22.14 2.21 1.91
C THR A 266 21.63 3.51 1.30
N VAL A 267 21.07 4.41 2.14
CA VAL A 267 20.61 5.73 1.69
C VAL A 267 21.75 6.57 1.14
N GLU A 268 22.95 6.51 1.77
CA GLU A 268 24.14 7.20 1.28
C GLU A 268 24.63 6.71 -0.10
N LYS A 269 24.21 5.51 -0.52
CA LYS A 269 24.50 4.98 -1.85
C LYS A 269 23.50 5.46 -2.92
N LEU A 270 22.30 5.87 -2.55
CA LEU A 270 21.25 6.33 -3.47
C LEU A 270 21.43 7.81 -3.83
#